data_ad0a638035e967e15f0d8c73a43b7e81
#
_entry.id   ad0a638035e967e15f0d8c73a43b7e81
#
_cell.length_a   1.000
_cell.length_b   1.000
_cell.length_c   1.000
_cell.angle_alpha   90.00
_cell.angle_beta   90.00
_cell.angle_gamma   90.00
#
_symmetry.space_group_name_H-M   'P 1'
#
loop_
_entity.id
_entity.type
_entity.pdbx_description
1 polymer ?
#
loop_
_entity_poly.entity_id
_entity_poly.type
_entity_poly.pdbx_seq_one_letter_code
_entity_poly.pdbx_strand_id
1 'polypeptide(L)'
;ITEQLDAHRDEFPMSEHLVSFDPPKHTAHRALLNGLFTPKRLKENEEFMWRLADQLIDEFIADGRAEFASAYGQPFPLLVIADLLGVPEADHAMFRRL
;
A
#
# COMPACT_ATOMS: atom_id res chain seq x y z
N ILE A 1 -24.84 2.89 -1.32
CA ILE A 1 -23.74 3.36 -0.43
C ILE A 1 -23.45 4.85 -0.63
N THR A 2 -23.34 5.32 -1.87
CA THR A 2 -23.00 6.73 -2.15
C THR A 2 -24.00 7.69 -1.55
N GLU A 3 -25.31 7.40 -1.66
CA GLU A 3 -26.36 8.25 -1.10
C GLU A 3 -26.24 8.39 0.43
N GLN A 4 -25.95 7.28 1.11
CA GLN A 4 -25.78 7.30 2.56
C GLN A 4 -24.53 8.05 2.98
N LEU A 5 -23.42 7.87 2.24
CA LEU A 5 -22.18 8.59 2.50
C LEU A 5 -22.32 10.08 2.26
N ASP A 6 -23.04 10.49 1.21
CA ASP A 6 -23.28 11.90 0.91
C ASP A 6 -24.14 12.56 1.99
N ALA A 7 -25.13 11.84 2.52
CA ALA A 7 -25.99 12.34 3.60
C ALA A 7 -25.22 12.53 4.93
N HIS A 8 -24.14 11.77 5.15
CA HIS A 8 -23.37 11.76 6.39
C HIS A 8 -21.89 12.12 6.20
N ARG A 9 -21.58 12.85 5.11
CA ARG A 9 -20.19 13.14 4.73
C ARG A 9 -19.39 13.83 5.84
N ASP A 10 -20.02 14.73 6.57
CA ASP A 10 -19.39 15.45 7.68
C ASP A 10 -19.06 14.53 8.87
N GLU A 11 -19.80 13.41 9.00
CA GLU A 11 -19.61 12.43 10.06
C GLU A 11 -18.54 11.39 9.71
N PHE A 12 -18.26 11.22 8.40
CA PHE A 12 -17.32 10.22 7.89
C PHE A 12 -16.22 10.91 7.05
N PRO A 13 -15.20 11.50 7.68
CA PRO A 13 -14.16 12.25 6.97
C PRO A 13 -13.34 11.42 5.98
N MET A 14 -13.33 10.08 6.14
CA MET A 14 -12.61 9.14 5.27
C MET A 14 -13.54 8.49 4.22
N SER A 15 -14.65 9.13 3.87
CA SER A 15 -15.62 8.58 2.92
C SER A 15 -15.23 8.74 1.44
N GLU A 16 -14.22 9.55 1.13
CA GLU A 16 -13.76 9.83 -0.24
C GLU A 16 -12.75 8.80 -0.73
N HIS A 17 -13.10 7.52 -0.62
CA HIS A 17 -12.28 6.41 -1.11
C HIS A 17 -12.89 5.75 -2.34
N LEU A 18 -12.05 5.18 -3.20
CA LEU A 18 -12.48 4.50 -4.41
C LEU A 18 -13.58 3.47 -4.15
N VAL A 19 -13.44 2.69 -3.08
CA VAL A 19 -14.42 1.66 -2.71
C VAL A 19 -15.80 2.22 -2.35
N SER A 20 -15.86 3.51 -2.02
CA SER A 20 -17.09 4.21 -1.64
C SER A 20 -17.76 4.93 -2.82
N PHE A 21 -17.19 4.85 -4.00
CA PHE A 21 -17.70 5.53 -5.18
C PHE A 21 -18.56 4.60 -6.03
N ASP A 22 -19.57 5.19 -6.68
CA ASP A 22 -20.39 4.55 -7.71
C ASP A 22 -20.04 5.12 -9.09
N PRO A 23 -20.38 4.41 -10.20
CA PRO A 23 -20.20 4.96 -11.54
C PRO A 23 -20.99 6.28 -11.71
N PRO A 24 -20.52 7.25 -12.47
CA PRO A 24 -19.27 7.22 -13.30
C PRO A 24 -18.00 7.58 -12.54
N LYS A 25 -18.08 8.10 -11.33
CA LYS A 25 -16.94 8.55 -10.54
C LYS A 25 -15.99 7.41 -10.23
N HIS A 26 -16.50 6.26 -9.82
CA HIS A 26 -15.70 5.06 -9.57
C HIS A 26 -14.91 4.63 -10.81
N THR A 27 -15.59 4.58 -11.96
CA THR A 27 -14.96 4.16 -13.22
C THR A 27 -13.80 5.08 -13.61
N ALA A 28 -14.01 6.40 -13.49
CA ALA A 28 -13.01 7.39 -13.83
C ALA A 28 -11.79 7.29 -12.92
N HIS A 29 -11.97 7.17 -11.60
CA HIS A 29 -10.89 7.07 -10.64
C HIS A 29 -10.12 5.75 -10.77
N ARG A 30 -10.83 4.65 -10.97
CA ARG A 30 -10.20 3.34 -11.17
C ARG A 30 -9.35 3.32 -12.46
N ALA A 31 -9.83 3.95 -13.52
CA ALA A 31 -9.09 4.04 -14.79
C ALA A 31 -7.75 4.76 -14.61
N LEU A 32 -7.71 5.81 -13.80
CA LEU A 32 -6.46 6.53 -13.49
C LEU A 32 -5.46 5.63 -12.76
N LEU A 33 -5.93 4.83 -11.80
CA LEU A 33 -5.07 3.96 -11.01
C LEU A 33 -4.59 2.73 -11.78
N ASN A 34 -5.37 2.25 -12.75
CA ASN A 34 -4.98 1.08 -13.56
C ASN A 34 -3.67 1.26 -14.29
N GLY A 35 -3.27 2.49 -14.61
CA GLY A 35 -1.99 2.79 -15.22
C GLY A 35 -0.78 2.44 -14.36
N LEU A 36 -0.96 2.30 -13.04
CA LEU A 36 0.10 1.91 -12.11
C LEU A 36 0.29 0.39 -12.05
N PHE A 37 -0.69 -0.38 -12.50
CA PHE A 37 -0.71 -1.85 -12.39
C PHE A 37 -0.46 -2.53 -13.73
N THR A 38 0.54 -2.05 -14.47
CA THR A 38 0.95 -2.69 -15.72
C THR A 38 1.75 -3.96 -15.43
N PRO A 39 1.76 -4.97 -16.32
CA PRO A 39 2.55 -6.18 -16.12
C PRO A 39 4.03 -5.92 -15.86
N LYS A 40 4.60 -4.91 -16.52
CA LYS A 40 5.99 -4.51 -16.31
C LYS A 40 6.21 -4.00 -14.88
N ARG A 41 5.34 -3.12 -14.41
CA ARG A 41 5.44 -2.56 -13.05
C ARG A 41 5.22 -3.62 -11.98
N LEU A 42 4.29 -4.53 -12.20
CA LEU A 42 4.04 -5.63 -11.26
C LEU A 42 5.23 -6.57 -11.18
N LYS A 43 5.92 -6.83 -12.29
CA LYS A 43 7.12 -7.65 -12.30
C LYS A 43 8.27 -6.96 -11.56
N GLU A 44 8.48 -5.68 -11.78
CA GLU A 44 9.48 -4.90 -11.06
C GLU A 44 9.19 -4.88 -9.55
N ASN A 45 7.92 -4.76 -9.19
CA ASN A 45 7.47 -4.81 -7.80
C ASN A 45 7.70 -6.20 -7.18
N GLU A 46 7.51 -7.27 -7.94
CA GLU A 46 7.80 -8.63 -7.47
C GLU A 46 9.28 -8.80 -7.11
N GLU A 47 10.18 -8.31 -7.94
CA GLU A 47 11.61 -8.32 -7.66
C GLU A 47 11.94 -7.54 -6.37
N PHE A 48 11.29 -6.41 -6.19
CA PHE A 48 11.39 -5.62 -4.95
C PHE A 48 10.88 -6.41 -3.74
N MET A 49 9.77 -7.12 -3.88
CA MET A 49 9.21 -7.95 -2.80
C MET A 49 10.21 -8.99 -2.30
N TRP A 50 10.91 -9.69 -3.21
CA TRP A 50 11.91 -10.67 -2.84
C TRP A 50 13.06 -10.03 -2.06
N ARG A 51 13.59 -8.90 -2.55
CA ARG A 51 14.67 -8.18 -1.86
C ARG A 51 14.22 -7.69 -0.47
N LEU A 52 13.01 -7.15 -0.39
CA LEU A 52 12.45 -6.64 0.85
C LEU A 52 12.22 -7.76 1.88
N ALA A 53 11.69 -8.91 1.44
CA ALA A 53 11.49 -10.05 2.31
C ALA A 53 12.81 -10.52 2.92
N ASP A 54 13.86 -10.66 2.12
CA ASP A 54 15.19 -11.03 2.61
C ASP A 54 15.73 -9.99 3.58
N GLN A 55 15.60 -8.71 3.27
CA GLN A 55 16.07 -7.62 4.11
C GLN A 55 15.38 -7.62 5.47
N LEU A 56 14.06 -7.77 5.50
CA LEU A 56 13.31 -7.77 6.77
C LEU A 56 13.63 -8.98 7.64
N ILE A 57 13.81 -10.15 7.02
CA ILE A 57 14.23 -11.35 7.75
C ILE A 57 15.64 -11.18 8.30
N ASP A 58 16.55 -10.62 7.53
CA ASP A 58 17.93 -10.36 7.96
C ASP A 58 18.02 -9.43 9.18
N GLU A 59 17.06 -8.52 9.33
CA GLU A 59 17.02 -7.60 10.48
C GLU A 59 16.89 -8.33 11.83
N PHE A 60 16.25 -9.52 11.84
CA PHE A 60 16.00 -10.23 13.10
C PHE A 60 16.54 -11.67 13.15
N ILE A 61 17.09 -12.20 12.04
CA ILE A 61 17.51 -13.60 11.99
C ILE A 61 18.61 -13.93 12.99
N ALA A 62 19.50 -12.98 13.25
CA ALA A 62 20.59 -13.15 14.21
C ALA A 62 20.10 -13.30 15.65
N ASP A 63 18.94 -12.72 15.97
CA ASP A 63 18.33 -12.78 17.29
C ASP A 63 17.61 -14.11 17.54
N GLY A 64 17.30 -14.87 16.49
CA GLY A 64 16.58 -16.13 16.54
C GLY A 64 15.11 -16.01 16.95
N ARG A 65 14.62 -14.79 17.12
CA ARG A 65 13.22 -14.48 17.44
C ARG A 65 12.87 -13.06 17.06
N ALA A 66 11.58 -12.80 16.86
CA ALA A 66 11.07 -11.46 16.57
C ALA A 66 9.61 -11.33 16.97
N GLU A 67 9.15 -10.10 17.19
CA GLU A 67 7.74 -9.79 17.21
C GLU A 67 7.32 -9.66 15.74
N PHE A 68 6.61 -10.66 15.21
CA PHE A 68 6.37 -10.82 13.78
C PHE A 68 5.58 -9.64 13.18
N ALA A 69 4.55 -9.16 13.87
CA ALA A 69 3.72 -8.09 13.34
C ALA A 69 4.52 -6.82 13.06
N SER A 70 5.34 -6.37 14.02
CA SER A 70 6.15 -5.15 13.85
C SER A 70 7.41 -5.35 13.02
N ALA A 71 8.00 -6.55 13.06
CA ALA A 71 9.24 -6.84 12.32
C ALA A 71 8.99 -7.17 10.85
N TYR A 72 7.86 -7.75 10.50
CA TYR A 72 7.57 -8.23 9.14
C TYR A 72 6.17 -7.88 8.67
N GLY A 73 5.13 -8.19 9.46
CA GLY A 73 3.74 -8.12 9.04
C GLY A 73 3.24 -6.71 8.74
N GLN A 74 3.78 -5.67 9.38
CA GLN A 74 3.46 -4.28 9.09
C GLN A 74 4.36 -3.68 8.00
N PRO A 75 5.71 -3.80 8.10
CA PRO A 75 6.56 -3.14 7.11
C PRO A 75 6.50 -3.78 5.73
N PHE A 76 6.30 -5.08 5.60
CA PHE A 76 6.33 -5.75 4.30
C PHE A 76 5.24 -5.22 3.36
N PRO A 77 3.93 -5.30 3.69
CA PRO A 77 2.90 -4.80 2.80
C PRO A 77 2.98 -3.30 2.55
N LEU A 78 3.30 -2.52 3.59
CA LEU A 78 3.42 -1.07 3.49
C LEU A 78 4.49 -0.66 2.48
N LEU A 79 5.67 -1.27 2.56
CA LEU A 79 6.77 -0.92 1.66
C LEU A 79 6.59 -1.49 0.26
N VAL A 80 5.90 -2.62 0.11
CA VAL A 80 5.51 -3.14 -1.21
C VAL A 80 4.60 -2.16 -1.93
N ILE A 81 3.58 -1.65 -1.26
CA ILE A 81 2.66 -0.68 -1.87
C ILE A 81 3.35 0.67 -2.12
N ALA A 82 4.25 1.09 -1.24
CA ALA A 82 5.03 2.31 -1.43
C ALA A 82 5.90 2.22 -2.69
N ASP A 83 6.55 1.09 -2.92
CA ASP A 83 7.33 0.85 -4.14
C ASP A 83 6.44 0.89 -5.38
N LEU A 84 5.30 0.24 -5.34
CA LEU A 84 4.35 0.20 -6.46
C LEU A 84 3.84 1.61 -6.81
N LEU A 85 3.61 2.46 -5.81
CA LEU A 85 3.17 3.84 -5.99
C LEU A 85 4.30 4.80 -6.38
N GLY A 86 5.55 4.33 -6.43
CA GLY A 86 6.69 5.10 -6.87
C GLY A 86 7.39 5.90 -5.78
N VAL A 87 7.18 5.57 -4.50
CA VAL A 87 7.93 6.20 -3.40
C VAL A 87 9.39 5.75 -3.47
N PRO A 88 10.38 6.68 -3.51
CA PRO A 88 11.78 6.30 -3.57
C PRO A 88 12.21 5.45 -2.36
N GLU A 89 13.11 4.48 -2.59
CA GLU A 89 13.62 3.63 -1.51
C GLU A 89 14.26 4.44 -0.37
N ALA A 90 14.86 5.58 -0.69
CA ALA A 90 15.42 6.48 0.30
C ALA A 90 14.38 6.99 1.32
N ASP A 91 13.11 7.05 0.94
CA ASP A 91 12.04 7.55 1.78
C ASP A 91 11.29 6.42 2.52
N HIS A 92 11.63 5.16 2.27
CA HIS A 92 10.94 4.02 2.88
C HIS A 92 11.06 4.00 4.41
N ALA A 93 12.20 4.41 4.95
CA ALA A 93 12.38 4.49 6.40
C ALA A 93 11.41 5.47 7.06
N MET A 94 11.15 6.60 6.41
CA MET A 94 10.16 7.57 6.86
C MET A 94 8.74 7.00 6.77
N PHE A 95 8.43 6.35 5.64
CA PHE A 95 7.13 5.70 5.43
C PHE A 95 6.83 4.66 6.51
N ARG A 96 7.84 3.85 6.85
CA ARG A 96 7.72 2.81 7.87
C ARG A 96 7.38 3.36 9.25
N ARG A 97 7.77 4.59 9.54
CA ARG A 97 7.51 5.26 10.82
C ARG A 97 6.13 5.92 10.92
N LEU A 98 5.48 6.13 9.78
CA LEU A 98 4.14 6.70 9.76
C LEU A 98 3.11 5.65 10.23
#